data_94787e0c0095193a87179006f5595126
#
_entry.id   94787e0c0095193a87179006f5595126
#
_cell.length_a   1.000
_cell.length_b   1.000
_cell.length_c   1.000
_cell.angle_alpha   90.00
_cell.angle_beta   90.00
_cell.angle_gamma   90.00
#
_symmetry.space_group_name_H-M   'P 1'
#
loop_
_entity.id
_entity.type
_entity.pdbx_description
1 polymer ?
#
loop_
_entity_poly.entity_id
_entity_poly.type
_entity_poly.pdbx_seq_one_letter_code
_entity_poly.pdbx_strand_id
1 'polypeptide(L)'
;VKLYSLNYSNVKTYLATSLFIVGNILLPRLFHLIPLGGLTWLPIYFFTLIGAYKYGWKVGLLTAILSPVINSLLFGMPVPAVLPAILLKSVLLAIAAGWAAQRFGHISIPVLAGVVLFYQIIGTLGEWMYIRNFYKAIQDFRIGIPGMCLQVLGGYLFIKYLIRK
;
A
#
# COMPACT_ATOMS: atom_id res chain seq x y z
N VAL A 1 1.02 17.26 -11.85
CA VAL A 1 1.95 16.24 -11.32
C VAL A 1 2.30 15.27 -12.43
N LYS A 2 3.59 15.09 -12.70
CA LYS A 2 4.06 14.13 -13.70
C LYS A 2 3.96 12.71 -13.13
N LEU A 3 3.22 11.82 -13.79
CA LEU A 3 3.15 10.40 -13.47
C LEU A 3 4.10 9.64 -14.40
N TYR A 4 4.78 8.64 -13.85
CA TYR A 4 5.75 7.83 -14.58
C TYR A 4 5.23 6.40 -14.73
N SER A 5 5.70 5.71 -15.77
CA SER A 5 5.52 4.27 -15.93
C SER A 5 6.90 3.65 -16.14
N LEU A 6 7.62 3.44 -15.04
CA LEU A 6 8.96 2.90 -15.06
C LEU A 6 8.94 1.41 -15.41
N ASN A 7 9.95 0.96 -16.18
CA ASN A 7 10.10 -0.44 -16.57
C ASN A 7 11.21 -1.13 -15.75
N TYR A 8 11.18 -2.44 -15.66
CA TYR A 8 12.19 -3.24 -14.95
C TYR A 8 13.61 -3.08 -15.51
N SER A 9 13.76 -2.68 -16.77
CA SER A 9 15.06 -2.35 -17.38
C SER A 9 15.66 -1.02 -16.90
N ASN A 10 14.89 -0.20 -16.17
CA ASN A 10 15.31 1.12 -15.73
C ASN A 10 15.82 1.07 -14.29
N VAL A 11 17.05 1.51 -14.05
CA VAL A 11 17.66 1.59 -12.70
C VAL A 11 16.83 2.43 -11.74
N LYS A 12 16.13 3.47 -12.23
CA LYS A 12 15.24 4.31 -11.43
C LYS A 12 14.10 3.52 -10.79
N THR A 13 13.68 2.39 -11.40
CA THR A 13 12.68 1.49 -10.83
C THR A 13 13.16 0.93 -9.50
N TYR A 14 14.37 0.45 -9.45
CA TYR A 14 14.96 -0.17 -8.26
C TYR A 14 15.29 0.86 -7.18
N LEU A 15 15.78 2.04 -7.58
CA LEU A 15 16.03 3.15 -6.64
C LEU A 15 14.73 3.62 -5.98
N ALA A 16 13.67 3.85 -6.76
CA ALA A 16 12.37 4.22 -6.23
C ALA A 16 11.78 3.13 -5.33
N THR A 17 11.85 1.87 -5.77
CA THR A 17 11.39 0.72 -4.98
C THR A 17 12.13 0.63 -3.65
N SER A 18 13.45 0.74 -3.64
CA SER A 18 14.25 0.69 -2.41
C SER A 18 13.85 1.80 -1.43
N LEU A 19 13.64 3.02 -1.92
CA LEU A 19 13.20 4.14 -1.11
C LEU A 19 11.83 3.86 -0.47
N PHE A 20 10.88 3.33 -1.25
CA PHE A 20 9.54 3.01 -0.74
C PHE A 20 9.52 1.79 0.17
N ILE A 21 10.40 0.81 -0.03
CA ILE A 21 10.60 -0.30 0.92
C ILE A 21 11.07 0.24 2.27
N VAL A 22 12.08 1.11 2.29
CA VAL A 22 12.56 1.76 3.52
C VAL A 22 11.41 2.53 4.19
N GLY A 23 10.63 3.29 3.43
CA GLY A 23 9.45 3.99 3.95
C GLY A 23 8.42 3.05 4.57
N ASN A 24 8.10 1.93 3.90
CA ASN A 24 7.19 0.89 4.40
C ASN A 24 7.75 0.06 5.57
N ILE A 25 9.04 0.16 5.84
CA ILE A 25 9.65 -0.41 7.05
C ILE A 25 9.58 0.58 8.21
N LEU A 26 9.93 1.84 7.96
CA LEU A 26 9.99 2.86 9.00
C LEU A 26 8.60 3.30 9.47
N LEU A 27 7.67 3.51 8.54
CA LEU A 27 6.34 4.03 8.85
C LEU A 27 5.54 3.10 9.79
N PRO A 28 5.45 1.78 9.57
CA PRO A 28 4.80 0.87 10.50
C PRO A 28 5.42 0.90 11.90
N ARG A 29 6.76 1.05 12.00
CA ARG A 29 7.44 1.13 13.28
C ARG A 29 7.06 2.37 14.08
N LEU A 30 6.93 3.51 13.41
CA LEU A 30 6.45 4.74 14.06
C LEU A 30 5.02 4.57 14.58
N PHE A 31 4.14 3.96 13.78
CA PHE A 31 2.75 3.72 14.21
C PHE A 31 2.62 2.65 15.30
N HIS A 32 3.56 1.70 15.40
CA HIS A 32 3.58 0.72 16.49
C HIS A 32 3.92 1.33 17.87
N LEU A 33 4.41 2.56 17.91
CA LEU A 33 4.55 3.30 19.18
C LEU A 33 3.18 3.70 19.79
N ILE A 34 2.12 3.64 18.99
CA ILE A 34 0.75 3.92 19.41
C ILE A 34 0.01 2.58 19.57
N PRO A 35 -0.74 2.38 20.66
CA PRO A 35 -1.54 1.16 20.82
C PRO A 35 -2.44 0.91 19.62
N LEU A 36 -2.41 -0.31 19.06
CA LEU A 36 -3.14 -0.71 17.85
C LEU A 36 -2.84 0.12 16.59
N GLY A 37 -1.78 0.95 16.59
CA GLY A 37 -1.46 1.88 15.51
C GLY A 37 -1.25 1.19 14.15
N GLY A 38 -0.65 0.02 14.12
CA GLY A 38 -0.50 -0.77 12.89
C GLY A 38 -1.81 -1.19 12.26
N LEU A 39 -2.81 -1.56 13.07
CA LEU A 39 -4.14 -1.98 12.61
C LEU A 39 -5.03 -0.79 12.26
N THR A 40 -4.92 0.29 13.02
CA THR A 40 -5.74 1.50 12.83
C THR A 40 -5.29 2.32 11.63
N TRP A 41 -3.98 2.48 11.44
CA TRP A 41 -3.43 3.38 10.43
C TRP A 41 -2.97 2.68 9.15
N LEU A 42 -2.90 1.35 9.14
CA LEU A 42 -2.52 0.53 7.99
C LEU A 42 -1.26 1.04 7.24
N PRO A 43 -0.18 1.36 7.96
CA PRO A 43 0.93 2.11 7.39
C PRO A 43 1.72 1.34 6.34
N ILE A 44 1.65 0.01 6.34
CA ILE A 44 2.38 -0.88 5.42
C ILE A 44 1.95 -0.73 3.95
N TYR A 45 0.76 -0.19 3.71
CA TYR A 45 0.22 0.02 2.35
C TYR A 45 0.53 1.41 1.80
N PHE A 46 0.95 2.36 2.64
CA PHE A 46 1.05 3.78 2.28
C PHE A 46 2.03 4.04 1.12
N PHE A 47 3.27 3.60 1.27
CA PHE A 47 4.28 3.80 0.22
C PHE A 47 4.12 2.86 -0.98
N THR A 48 3.43 1.74 -0.83
CA THR A 48 3.00 0.91 -1.96
C THR A 48 2.04 1.67 -2.86
N LEU A 49 1.04 2.35 -2.28
CA LEU A 49 0.12 3.21 -3.03
C LEU A 49 0.87 4.31 -3.78
N ILE A 50 1.74 5.03 -3.08
CA ILE A 50 2.50 6.16 -3.65
C ILE A 50 3.42 5.67 -4.78
N GLY A 51 4.17 4.61 -4.55
CA GLY A 51 5.08 4.03 -5.52
C GLY A 51 4.36 3.58 -6.79
N ALA A 52 3.25 2.85 -6.64
CA ALA A 52 2.45 2.37 -7.75
C ALA A 52 1.79 3.51 -8.54
N TYR A 53 1.23 4.50 -7.85
CA TYR A 53 0.54 5.61 -8.51
C TYR A 53 1.49 6.57 -9.21
N LYS A 54 2.60 6.94 -8.55
CA LYS A 54 3.56 7.93 -9.09
C LYS A 54 4.50 7.36 -10.13
N TYR A 55 5.03 6.15 -9.89
CA TYR A 55 6.11 5.57 -10.68
C TYR A 55 5.68 4.33 -11.50
N GLY A 56 4.44 3.91 -11.35
CA GLY A 56 3.85 2.82 -12.11
C GLY A 56 3.74 1.51 -11.32
N TRP A 57 2.86 0.63 -11.81
CA TRP A 57 2.50 -0.61 -11.13
C TRP A 57 3.69 -1.54 -10.86
N LYS A 58 4.77 -1.48 -11.68
CA LYS A 58 5.97 -2.31 -11.50
C LYS A 58 6.75 -1.93 -10.25
N VAL A 59 6.93 -0.63 -10.00
CA VAL A 59 7.52 -0.12 -8.75
C VAL A 59 6.62 -0.50 -7.56
N GLY A 60 5.32 -0.28 -7.73
CA GLY A 60 4.33 -0.65 -6.70
C GLY A 60 4.35 -2.14 -6.37
N LEU A 61 4.42 -3.02 -7.37
CA LEU A 61 4.43 -4.47 -7.18
C LEU A 61 5.68 -4.96 -6.44
N LEU A 62 6.86 -4.47 -6.82
CA LEU A 62 8.10 -4.78 -6.09
C LEU A 62 8.02 -4.31 -4.64
N THR A 63 7.52 -3.09 -4.41
CA THR A 63 7.31 -2.56 -3.05
C THR A 63 6.29 -3.39 -2.28
N ALA A 64 5.18 -3.76 -2.92
CA ALA A 64 4.09 -4.54 -2.32
C ALA A 64 4.52 -5.92 -1.83
N ILE A 65 5.42 -6.57 -2.55
CA ILE A 65 5.92 -7.92 -2.21
C ILE A 65 7.09 -7.84 -1.24
N LEU A 66 8.09 -7.02 -1.56
CA LEU A 66 9.34 -7.01 -0.81
C LEU A 66 9.20 -6.35 0.57
N SER A 67 8.42 -5.26 0.71
CA SER A 67 8.34 -4.59 2.01
C SER A 67 7.69 -5.43 3.12
N PRO A 68 6.54 -6.11 2.93
CA PRO A 68 5.99 -6.98 3.97
C PRO A 68 6.87 -8.18 4.28
N VAL A 69 7.50 -8.78 3.25
CA VAL A 69 8.40 -9.93 3.42
C VAL A 69 9.64 -9.52 4.21
N ILE A 70 10.31 -8.45 3.83
CA ILE A 70 11.49 -7.94 4.55
C ILE A 70 11.14 -7.54 5.98
N ASN A 71 10.00 -6.86 6.19
CA ASN A 71 9.54 -6.51 7.53
C ASN A 71 9.29 -7.75 8.39
N SER A 72 8.64 -8.77 7.84
CA SER A 72 8.39 -10.03 8.56
C SER A 72 9.69 -10.75 8.92
N LEU A 73 10.64 -10.82 8.00
CA LEU A 73 11.93 -11.51 8.21
C LEU A 73 12.84 -10.77 9.20
N LEU A 74 12.94 -9.45 9.10
CA LEU A 74 13.86 -8.67 9.93
C LEU A 74 13.29 -8.36 11.32
N PHE A 75 11.97 -8.22 11.42
CA PHE A 75 11.32 -7.67 12.61
C PHE A 75 10.19 -8.54 13.16
N GLY A 76 9.90 -9.68 12.51
CA GLY A 76 8.82 -10.58 12.91
C GLY A 76 7.41 -10.00 12.73
N MET A 77 7.26 -8.86 12.06
CA MET A 77 5.97 -8.20 11.83
C MET A 77 5.84 -7.73 10.38
N PRO A 78 4.78 -8.10 9.67
CA PRO A 78 3.64 -8.92 10.13
C PRO A 78 4.04 -10.36 10.46
N VAL A 79 3.33 -10.97 11.40
CA VAL A 79 3.56 -12.39 11.71
C VAL A 79 3.26 -13.28 10.50
N PRO A 80 3.97 -14.41 10.31
CA PRO A 80 3.82 -15.25 9.12
C PRO A 80 2.37 -15.69 8.83
N ALA A 81 1.54 -15.85 9.86
CA ALA A 81 0.15 -16.24 9.72
C ALA A 81 -0.73 -15.23 8.96
N VAL A 82 -0.43 -13.93 9.07
CA VAL A 82 -1.20 -12.86 8.38
C VAL A 82 -0.48 -12.32 7.14
N LEU A 83 0.77 -12.72 6.93
CA LEU A 83 1.58 -12.26 5.80
C LEU A 83 0.92 -12.52 4.42
N PRO A 84 0.30 -13.70 4.15
CA PRO A 84 -0.36 -13.94 2.87
C PRO A 84 -1.52 -12.96 2.59
N ALA A 85 -2.32 -12.62 3.61
CA ALA A 85 -3.41 -11.66 3.48
C ALA A 85 -2.88 -10.24 3.18
N ILE A 86 -1.81 -9.83 3.85
CA ILE A 86 -1.15 -8.54 3.61
C ILE A 86 -0.54 -8.49 2.21
N LEU A 87 0.12 -9.55 1.76
CA LEU A 87 0.67 -9.64 0.41
C LEU A 87 -0.43 -9.53 -0.66
N LEU A 88 -1.53 -10.26 -0.49
CA LEU A 88 -2.69 -10.18 -1.39
C LEU A 88 -3.20 -8.74 -1.49
N LYS A 89 -3.47 -8.08 -0.37
CA LYS A 89 -3.94 -6.69 -0.33
C LYS A 89 -2.94 -5.71 -0.93
N SER A 90 -1.64 -5.87 -0.62
CA SER A 90 -0.58 -5.02 -1.17
C SER A 90 -0.45 -5.14 -2.69
N VAL A 91 -0.52 -6.35 -3.23
CA VAL A 91 -0.46 -6.60 -4.68
C VAL A 91 -1.68 -6.02 -5.38
N LEU A 92 -2.88 -6.24 -4.84
CA LEU A 92 -4.12 -5.64 -5.37
C LEU A 92 -4.05 -4.11 -5.38
N LEU A 93 -3.54 -3.52 -4.30
CA LEU A 93 -3.32 -2.07 -4.21
C LEU A 93 -2.35 -1.56 -5.28
N ALA A 94 -1.21 -2.24 -5.47
CA ALA A 94 -0.21 -1.85 -6.47
C ALA A 94 -0.77 -1.90 -7.90
N ILE A 95 -1.53 -2.96 -8.23
CA ILE A 95 -2.15 -3.11 -9.54
C ILE A 95 -3.23 -2.04 -9.74
N ALA A 96 -4.13 -1.86 -8.78
CA ALA A 96 -5.22 -0.90 -8.86
C ALA A 96 -4.70 0.54 -8.96
N ALA A 97 -3.72 0.90 -8.13
CA ALA A 97 -3.12 2.24 -8.14
C ALA A 97 -2.38 2.54 -9.44
N GLY A 98 -1.58 1.58 -9.93
CA GLY A 98 -0.86 1.73 -11.19
C GLY A 98 -1.81 1.81 -12.40
N TRP A 99 -2.86 0.98 -12.42
CA TRP A 99 -3.90 1.05 -13.45
C TRP A 99 -4.64 2.39 -13.42
N ALA A 100 -5.07 2.84 -12.24
CA ALA A 100 -5.77 4.10 -12.09
C ALA A 100 -4.91 5.29 -12.54
N ALA A 101 -3.62 5.29 -12.20
CA ALA A 101 -2.68 6.31 -12.63
C ALA A 101 -2.56 6.39 -14.16
N GLN A 102 -2.50 5.24 -14.84
CA GLN A 102 -2.44 5.18 -16.30
C GLN A 102 -3.77 5.57 -16.96
N ARG A 103 -4.89 5.13 -16.37
CA ARG A 103 -6.23 5.36 -16.94
C ARG A 103 -6.66 6.82 -16.83
N PHE A 104 -6.41 7.45 -15.68
CA PHE A 104 -6.86 8.82 -15.42
C PHE A 104 -5.80 9.87 -15.73
N GLY A 105 -4.51 9.55 -15.72
CA GLY A 105 -3.42 10.45 -16.06
C GLY A 105 -3.18 11.61 -15.07
N HIS A 106 -3.99 11.71 -14.02
CA HIS A 106 -3.90 12.74 -12.99
C HIS A 106 -4.21 12.16 -11.62
N ILE A 107 -3.78 12.85 -10.57
CA ILE A 107 -4.12 12.48 -9.19
C ILE A 107 -5.35 13.25 -8.72
N SER A 108 -6.30 12.54 -8.13
CA SER A 108 -7.46 13.12 -7.46
C SER A 108 -7.89 12.29 -6.26
N ILE A 109 -8.53 12.94 -5.28
CA ILE A 109 -9.03 12.27 -4.08
C ILE A 109 -10.05 11.17 -4.41
N PRO A 110 -11.06 11.40 -5.29
CA PRO A 110 -12.01 10.35 -5.65
C PRO A 110 -11.37 9.11 -6.29
N VAL A 111 -10.36 9.30 -7.15
CA VAL A 111 -9.65 8.19 -7.78
C VAL A 111 -8.87 7.39 -6.73
N LEU A 112 -8.16 8.04 -5.81
CA LEU A 112 -7.46 7.35 -4.73
C LEU A 112 -8.44 6.65 -3.78
N ALA A 113 -9.57 7.26 -3.46
CA ALA A 113 -10.62 6.63 -2.66
C ALA A 113 -11.15 5.35 -3.35
N GLY A 114 -11.40 5.40 -4.64
CA GLY A 114 -11.79 4.24 -5.44
C GLY A 114 -10.75 3.12 -5.41
N VAL A 115 -9.46 3.45 -5.54
CA VAL A 115 -8.35 2.50 -5.45
C VAL A 115 -8.29 1.86 -4.06
N VAL A 116 -8.39 2.66 -3.00
CA VAL A 116 -8.34 2.16 -1.62
C VAL A 116 -9.54 1.26 -1.30
N LEU A 117 -10.74 1.65 -1.68
CA LEU A 117 -11.94 0.83 -1.49
C LEU A 117 -11.86 -0.47 -2.30
N PHE A 118 -11.38 -0.42 -3.54
CA PHE A 118 -11.25 -1.59 -4.38
C PHE A 118 -10.35 -2.65 -3.74
N TYR A 119 -9.11 -2.29 -3.37
CA TYR A 119 -8.18 -3.27 -2.81
C TYR A 119 -8.64 -3.78 -1.44
N GLN A 120 -9.30 -2.94 -0.64
CA GLN A 120 -9.84 -3.35 0.66
C GLN A 120 -11.01 -4.31 0.50
N ILE A 121 -11.96 -4.05 -0.39
CA ILE A 121 -13.10 -4.93 -0.61
C ILE A 121 -12.62 -6.27 -1.15
N ILE A 122 -11.89 -6.28 -2.25
CA ILE A 122 -11.43 -7.52 -2.90
C ILE A 122 -10.43 -8.26 -2.00
N GLY A 123 -9.51 -7.53 -1.37
CA GLY A 123 -8.55 -8.11 -0.44
C GLY A 123 -9.19 -8.72 0.81
N THR A 124 -10.23 -8.09 1.35
CA THR A 124 -11.01 -8.61 2.48
C THR A 124 -11.76 -9.89 2.11
N LEU A 125 -12.35 -9.94 0.90
CA LEU A 125 -12.99 -11.16 0.41
C LEU A 125 -11.98 -12.30 0.26
N GLY A 126 -10.80 -12.04 -0.30
CA GLY A 126 -9.73 -13.01 -0.40
C GLY A 126 -9.21 -13.48 0.96
N GLU A 127 -9.03 -12.55 1.88
CA GLU A 127 -8.65 -12.85 3.26
C GLU A 127 -9.70 -13.72 3.97
N TRP A 128 -10.98 -13.41 3.80
CA TRP A 128 -12.07 -14.22 4.35
C TRP A 128 -12.07 -15.65 3.82
N MET A 129 -11.86 -15.82 2.52
CA MET A 129 -11.74 -17.15 1.91
C MET A 129 -10.57 -17.96 2.50
N TYR A 130 -9.47 -17.30 2.81
CA TYR A 130 -8.27 -17.90 3.38
C TYR A 130 -8.43 -18.22 4.86
N ILE A 131 -8.86 -17.24 5.67
CA ILE A 131 -8.96 -17.36 7.14
C ILE A 131 -10.24 -18.09 7.56
N ARG A 132 -11.28 -18.08 6.71
CA ARG A 132 -12.63 -18.61 6.99
C ARG A 132 -13.30 -17.98 8.22
N ASN A 133 -12.89 -16.79 8.59
CA ASN A 133 -13.45 -16.01 9.68
C ASN A 133 -13.75 -14.59 9.20
N PHE A 134 -15.04 -14.34 8.93
CA PHE A 134 -15.50 -13.05 8.41
C PHE A 134 -15.19 -11.89 9.35
N TYR A 135 -15.37 -12.08 10.65
CA TYR A 135 -15.15 -11.03 11.65
C TYR A 135 -13.68 -10.56 11.70
N LYS A 136 -12.73 -11.48 11.51
CA LYS A 136 -11.31 -11.16 11.40
C LYS A 136 -10.99 -10.49 10.05
N ALA A 137 -11.55 -11.00 8.95
CA ALA A 137 -11.31 -10.47 7.61
C ALA A 137 -11.76 -9.02 7.45
N ILE A 138 -12.86 -8.60 8.08
CA ILE A 138 -13.36 -7.21 8.04
C ILE A 138 -12.67 -6.26 9.02
N GLN A 139 -11.59 -6.71 9.68
CA GLN A 139 -10.90 -5.91 10.71
C GLN A 139 -10.48 -4.53 10.20
N ASP A 140 -9.98 -4.44 8.95
CA ASP A 140 -9.57 -3.17 8.36
C ASP A 140 -10.73 -2.19 8.20
N PHE A 141 -11.95 -2.68 7.92
CA PHE A 141 -13.16 -1.85 7.89
C PHE A 141 -13.68 -1.48 9.28
N ARG A 142 -13.36 -2.28 10.30
CA ARG A 142 -13.80 -2.01 11.67
C ARG A 142 -12.92 -1.00 12.40
N ILE A 143 -11.62 -1.11 12.25
CA ILE A 143 -10.64 -0.28 12.98
C ILE A 143 -9.64 0.42 12.07
N GLY A 144 -9.49 0.03 10.82
CA GLY A 144 -8.53 0.59 9.87
C GLY A 144 -9.04 1.75 9.00
N ILE A 145 -10.26 2.26 9.24
CA ILE A 145 -10.79 3.41 8.50
C ILE A 145 -9.87 4.64 8.56
N PRO A 146 -9.27 5.02 9.72
CA PRO A 146 -8.30 6.11 9.76
C PRO A 146 -7.12 5.90 8.82
N GLY A 147 -6.64 4.64 8.69
CA GLY A 147 -5.57 4.28 7.76
C GLY A 147 -5.99 4.41 6.30
N MET A 148 -7.22 4.04 5.95
CA MET A 148 -7.76 4.27 4.61
C MET A 148 -7.83 5.77 4.30
N CYS A 149 -8.29 6.59 5.24
CA CYS A 149 -8.28 8.05 5.10
C CYS A 149 -6.86 8.60 4.94
N LEU A 150 -5.90 8.10 5.73
CA LEU A 150 -4.49 8.46 5.60
C LEU A 150 -3.94 8.12 4.21
N GLN A 151 -4.27 6.94 3.68
CA GLN A 151 -3.85 6.54 2.33
C GLN A 151 -4.42 7.48 1.26
N VAL A 152 -5.69 7.84 1.34
CA VAL A 152 -6.33 8.72 0.36
C VAL A 152 -5.81 10.16 0.49
N LEU A 153 -5.95 10.77 1.65
CA LEU A 153 -5.59 12.18 1.87
C LEU A 153 -4.08 12.37 1.94
N GLY A 154 -3.39 11.56 2.74
CA GLY A 154 -1.94 11.62 2.86
C GLY A 154 -1.25 11.24 1.55
N GLY A 155 -1.72 10.23 0.86
CA GLY A 155 -1.23 9.84 -0.46
C GLY A 155 -1.41 10.94 -1.50
N TYR A 156 -2.59 11.57 -1.52
CA TYR A 156 -2.86 12.72 -2.39
C TYR A 156 -1.89 13.88 -2.12
N LEU A 157 -1.76 14.28 -0.85
CA LEU A 157 -0.88 15.38 -0.45
C LEU A 157 0.59 15.05 -0.75
N PHE A 158 1.02 13.83 -0.44
CA PHE A 158 2.39 13.39 -0.67
C PHE A 158 2.76 13.43 -2.16
N ILE A 159 1.92 12.88 -3.03
CA ILE A 159 2.17 12.85 -4.48
C ILE A 159 2.06 14.24 -5.08
N LYS A 160 1.09 15.05 -4.63
CA LYS A 160 0.83 16.37 -5.23
C LYS A 160 1.87 17.41 -4.83
N TYR A 161 2.34 17.39 -3.59
CA TYR A 161 3.19 18.45 -3.06
C TYR A 161 4.63 18.01 -2.80
N LEU A 162 4.86 16.81 -2.27
CA LEU A 162 6.19 16.36 -1.87
C LEU A 162 7.03 15.80 -3.04
N ILE A 163 6.39 15.01 -3.91
CA ILE A 163 7.05 14.40 -5.08
C ILE A 163 6.45 14.90 -6.40
N ARG A 164 6.15 16.19 -6.45
CA ARG A 164 5.46 16.83 -7.56
C ARG A 164 6.18 16.71 -8.91
N LYS A 165 7.52 16.67 -8.95
CA LYS A 165 8.34 16.60 -10.16
C LYS A 165 8.25 15.27 -10.88
#